data_74a453bad984a196abfeaae86e1cc09f
#
_entry.id   74a453bad984a196abfeaae86e1cc09f
#
_cell.length_a   1.000
_cell.length_b   1.000
_cell.length_c   1.000
_cell.angle_alpha   90.00
_cell.angle_beta   90.00
_cell.angle_gamma   90.00
#
_symmetry.space_group_name_H-M   'P 1'
#
loop_
_entity.id
_entity.type
_entity.pdbx_description
1 polymer ?
#
loop_
_entity_poly.entity_id
_entity_poly.type
_entity_poly.pdbx_seq_one_letter_code
_entity_poly.pdbx_strand_id
1 'polypeptide(L)'
;MVLAMESLNRLLHCWILLISLLFVVNGQFPSTLEGPFKPVTVPVNYSIIGQVTSLPVNDNPPLSPEIEFQPQQISLSLSSDLSSVWVSWITGEYQIGDDIEPLDPQSVASVVQYGVYKSGRNNLAAGSSFIYCQQYPNEDPNNYTSGIIHRVLVTGLDPDTMYEYQCGDPSIPAMSEVHYFRTMPSPPKDYPSRVVVVGGLGLTYNTSTTISHMAANHPDLALLVGDLSFADLYCTNGTLCDFQNCSFPQSPLQETYQPRWDHWGRFMQILTATVPTMVIEGDHEIEKQADDLTFTAYNYRFAFPSDESGSTLYYSFNAGGIHFVMLGAYVPYDKSSDQYKWLERDLFNVNRSVTPWLVAAWHPPWYSTYKDHYREAECMRVEMEELLYKHGVDIVFNGHVNAYERSNRVYNYTLDPCGPVHITVGSGGNEMNLTLEHADEPGNCPDPSNTPDRFMGGSCGFNFTSGPAAGNFCWNEQPEYSAYRESSFGYGILEVKNQTHALWMWYRNQDRYSVGTDGIYIVRQPDRCPS
;
A
#
# COMPACT_ATOMS: atom_id res chain seq x y z
N MET A 1 -3.37 34.72 54.88
CA MET A 1 -2.17 33.95 54.60
C MET A 1 -2.49 32.61 53.90
N VAL A 2 -3.51 31.85 54.31
CA VAL A 2 -3.89 30.58 53.68
C VAL A 2 -4.40 30.73 52.24
N LEU A 3 -5.24 31.72 51.96
CA LEU A 3 -5.77 32.00 50.61
C LEU A 3 -4.71 32.43 49.57
N ALA A 4 -3.62 33.05 50.02
CA ALA A 4 -2.54 33.43 49.12
C ALA A 4 -1.64 32.24 48.74
N MET A 5 -1.49 31.24 49.62
CA MET A 5 -0.74 30.02 49.35
C MET A 5 -1.49 29.06 48.39
N GLU A 6 -2.84 29.01 48.44
CA GLU A 6 -3.62 28.19 47.50
C GLU A 6 -3.60 28.75 46.08
N SER A 7 -3.63 30.08 45.92
CA SER A 7 -3.54 30.74 44.61
C SER A 7 -2.12 30.56 43.99
N LEU A 8 -1.07 30.59 44.79
CA LEU A 8 0.31 30.39 44.36
C LEU A 8 0.53 28.92 43.91
N ASN A 9 -0.05 27.96 44.65
CA ASN A 9 0.00 26.55 44.28
C ASN A 9 -0.75 26.24 42.96
N ARG A 10 -1.90 26.86 42.74
CA ARG A 10 -2.65 26.71 41.46
C ARG A 10 -1.89 27.33 40.29
N LEU A 11 -1.25 28.49 40.47
CA LEU A 11 -0.39 29.09 39.46
C LEU A 11 0.85 28.20 39.16
N LEU A 12 1.48 27.64 40.18
CA LEU A 12 2.63 26.76 40.02
C LEU A 12 2.23 25.45 39.27
N HIS A 13 1.05 24.86 39.57
CA HIS A 13 0.54 23.70 38.85
C HIS A 13 0.17 24.02 37.39
N CYS A 14 -0.40 25.20 37.11
CA CYS A 14 -0.64 25.65 35.74
C CYS A 14 0.66 25.87 34.97
N TRP A 15 1.70 26.42 35.60
CA TRP A 15 3.02 26.59 34.97
C TRP A 15 3.75 25.26 34.73
N ILE A 16 3.63 24.30 35.64
CA ILE A 16 4.19 22.95 35.46
C ILE A 16 3.44 22.21 34.36
N LEU A 17 2.12 22.32 34.26
CA LEU A 17 1.33 21.76 33.17
C LEU A 17 1.61 22.45 31.82
N LEU A 18 1.81 23.77 31.79
CA LEU A 18 2.22 24.49 30.57
C LEU A 18 3.66 24.11 30.14
N ILE A 19 4.57 23.95 31.08
CA ILE A 19 5.94 23.51 30.80
C ILE A 19 5.94 22.04 30.35
N SER A 20 5.12 21.14 30.95
CA SER A 20 4.99 19.77 30.49
C SER A 20 4.30 19.66 29.11
N LEU A 21 3.33 20.53 28.80
CA LEU A 21 2.74 20.64 27.46
C LEU A 21 3.75 21.20 26.43
N LEU A 22 4.65 22.10 26.84
CA LEU A 22 5.74 22.58 25.97
C LEU A 22 6.85 21.52 25.75
N PHE A 23 7.03 20.58 26.68
CA PHE A 23 7.97 19.47 26.51
C PHE A 23 7.40 18.26 25.74
N VAL A 24 6.08 18.13 25.64
CA VAL A 24 5.42 17.07 24.86
C VAL A 24 5.33 17.43 23.36
N VAL A 25 5.62 18.67 22.97
CA VAL A 25 5.59 19.12 21.55
C VAL A 25 6.99 19.11 20.90
N ASN A 26 8.04 18.77 21.62
CA ASN A 26 9.36 18.53 21.03
C ASN A 26 9.54 17.04 20.66
N GLY A 27 8.68 16.50 19.80
CA GLY A 27 9.10 15.46 18.88
C GLY A 27 10.30 16.03 18.10
N GLN A 28 11.37 15.28 18.00
CA GLN A 28 12.60 15.69 17.31
C GLN A 28 12.31 15.87 15.80
N PHE A 29 11.66 16.99 15.45
CA PHE A 29 11.66 17.41 14.05
C PHE A 29 13.07 17.82 13.68
N PRO A 30 13.53 17.43 12.48
CA PRO A 30 14.86 17.80 12.03
C PRO A 30 15.05 19.32 12.10
N SER A 31 16.24 19.74 12.48
CA SER A 31 16.59 21.17 12.61
C SER A 31 16.55 21.92 11.28
N THR A 32 16.50 21.19 10.15
CA THR A 32 16.33 21.72 8.80
C THR A 32 15.19 20.99 8.12
N LEU A 33 14.29 21.72 7.47
CA LEU A 33 13.18 21.13 6.70
C LEU A 33 13.61 20.55 5.35
N GLU A 34 14.80 20.93 4.87
CA GLU A 34 15.22 20.69 3.49
C GLU A 34 16.18 19.50 3.31
N GLY A 35 16.74 18.97 4.40
CA GLY A 35 17.84 18.01 4.30
C GLY A 35 19.12 18.59 3.65
N PRO A 36 20.06 17.81 3.11
CA PRO A 36 20.09 16.37 3.31
C PRO A 36 20.32 15.99 4.77
N PHE A 37 19.65 14.91 5.19
CA PHE A 37 19.78 14.35 6.53
C PHE A 37 20.96 13.40 6.57
N LYS A 38 21.67 13.35 7.69
CA LYS A 38 22.77 12.41 7.90
C LYS A 38 22.21 10.98 7.98
N PRO A 39 22.88 9.99 7.38
CA PRO A 39 22.51 8.59 7.47
C PRO A 39 22.33 8.10 8.92
N VAL A 40 21.22 7.39 9.16
CA VAL A 40 20.89 6.77 10.44
C VAL A 40 20.48 5.33 10.21
N THR A 41 21.13 4.40 10.90
CA THR A 41 20.68 3.01 11.02
C THR A 41 20.21 2.78 12.46
N VAL A 42 18.96 2.41 12.64
CA VAL A 42 18.44 2.04 13.97
C VAL A 42 18.95 0.64 14.31
N PRO A 43 19.57 0.45 15.48
CA PRO A 43 20.01 -0.87 15.92
C PRO A 43 18.84 -1.86 16.00
N VAL A 44 19.07 -3.05 15.50
CA VAL A 44 18.08 -4.14 15.52
C VAL A 44 17.74 -4.51 16.96
N ASN A 45 16.45 -4.51 17.28
CA ASN A 45 15.96 -4.99 18.57
C ASN A 45 15.52 -6.47 18.46
N TYR A 46 16.43 -7.38 18.71
CA TYR A 46 16.18 -8.83 18.62
C TYR A 46 15.09 -9.35 19.57
N SER A 47 14.65 -8.59 20.57
CA SER A 47 13.56 -9.01 21.45
C SER A 47 12.16 -8.91 20.82
N ILE A 48 12.04 -8.12 19.73
CA ILE A 48 10.78 -7.89 19.01
C ILE A 48 10.77 -8.57 17.63
N ILE A 49 11.93 -9.02 17.14
CA ILE A 49 12.06 -9.77 15.91
C ILE A 49 11.72 -11.23 16.22
N GLY A 50 10.75 -11.80 15.55
CA GLY A 50 10.65 -13.24 15.50
C GLY A 50 9.39 -13.87 16.08
N GLN A 51 8.31 -13.15 16.15
CA GLN A 51 6.99 -13.79 16.30
C GLN A 51 6.12 -13.50 15.08
N VAL A 52 6.59 -13.97 13.92
CA VAL A 52 5.74 -14.07 12.75
C VAL A 52 4.85 -15.29 12.98
N THR A 53 3.67 -15.06 13.52
CA THR A 53 2.67 -16.10 13.75
C THR A 53 1.45 -15.74 12.92
N SER A 54 1.12 -16.60 11.95
CA SER A 54 -0.10 -16.46 11.15
C SER A 54 -1.34 -16.46 12.04
N LEU A 55 -2.30 -15.65 11.70
CA LEU A 55 -3.62 -15.72 12.33
C LEU A 55 -4.25 -17.09 12.01
N PRO A 56 -4.92 -17.73 12.95
CA PRO A 56 -5.62 -18.98 12.70
C PRO A 56 -6.66 -18.77 11.59
N VAL A 57 -6.59 -19.58 10.55
CA VAL A 57 -7.53 -19.54 9.41
C VAL A 57 -8.97 -19.84 9.84
N ASN A 58 -9.12 -20.52 10.98
CA ASN A 58 -10.41 -20.97 11.52
C ASN A 58 -11.11 -19.97 12.46
N ASP A 59 -10.51 -18.81 12.74
CA ASP A 59 -11.11 -17.80 13.63
C ASP A 59 -12.14 -16.90 12.95
N ASN A 60 -12.44 -17.13 11.67
CA ASN A 60 -13.63 -16.56 11.07
C ASN A 60 -14.83 -17.39 11.56
N PRO A 61 -15.79 -16.80 12.28
CA PRO A 61 -17.01 -17.50 12.57
C PRO A 61 -17.58 -17.99 11.24
N PRO A 62 -18.00 -19.26 11.13
CA PRO A 62 -18.74 -19.70 9.97
C PRO A 62 -19.89 -18.70 9.77
N LEU A 63 -20.08 -18.23 8.54
CA LEU A 63 -21.26 -17.45 8.23
C LEU A 63 -22.45 -18.24 8.78
N SER A 64 -23.30 -17.57 9.56
CA SER A 64 -24.46 -18.24 10.11
C SER A 64 -25.20 -18.89 8.94
N PRO A 65 -25.54 -20.18 8.99
CA PRO A 65 -26.24 -20.88 7.90
C PRO A 65 -27.56 -20.19 7.48
N GLU A 66 -28.01 -19.23 8.27
CA GLU A 66 -29.25 -18.49 8.05
C GLU A 66 -29.10 -17.30 7.09
N ILE A 67 -27.85 -16.90 6.68
CA ILE A 67 -27.64 -15.76 5.79
C ILE A 67 -26.58 -16.11 4.73
N GLU A 68 -27.01 -16.92 3.76
CA GLU A 68 -26.15 -17.46 2.70
C GLU A 68 -25.45 -16.40 1.84
N PHE A 69 -26.08 -15.23 1.65
CA PHE A 69 -25.57 -14.14 0.81
C PHE A 69 -25.28 -12.85 1.60
N GLN A 70 -24.89 -12.96 2.86
CA GLN A 70 -24.48 -11.81 3.65
C GLN A 70 -23.24 -11.16 3.02
N PRO A 71 -23.25 -9.83 2.75
CA PRO A 71 -22.08 -9.11 2.26
C PRO A 71 -20.90 -9.19 3.22
N GLN A 72 -19.73 -9.53 2.69
CA GLN A 72 -18.46 -9.64 3.40
C GLN A 72 -17.31 -9.10 2.53
N GLN A 73 -16.14 -8.90 3.12
CA GLN A 73 -14.97 -8.36 2.42
C GLN A 73 -15.25 -6.98 1.80
N ILE A 74 -16.03 -6.16 2.50
CA ILE A 74 -16.47 -4.86 2.00
C ILE A 74 -15.26 -3.93 1.89
N SER A 75 -15.11 -3.31 0.73
CA SER A 75 -14.01 -2.39 0.47
C SER A 75 -14.47 -1.18 -0.36
N LEU A 76 -13.83 -0.04 -0.07
CA LEU A 76 -13.97 1.20 -0.81
C LEU A 76 -12.71 1.45 -1.63
N SER A 77 -12.83 1.95 -2.85
CA SER A 77 -11.72 2.49 -3.62
C SER A 77 -12.11 3.74 -4.40
N LEU A 78 -11.13 4.59 -4.70
CA LEU A 78 -11.38 5.82 -5.44
C LEU A 78 -11.57 5.52 -6.93
N SER A 79 -12.40 6.32 -7.57
CA SER A 79 -12.56 6.37 -9.01
C SER A 79 -11.66 7.45 -9.62
N SER A 80 -11.55 7.52 -10.93
CA SER A 80 -10.95 8.64 -11.66
C SER A 80 -11.68 9.97 -11.41
N ASP A 81 -12.97 9.90 -11.11
CA ASP A 81 -13.78 11.05 -10.70
C ASP A 81 -13.80 11.20 -9.18
N LEU A 82 -13.32 12.34 -8.67
CA LEU A 82 -13.25 12.68 -7.24
C LEU A 82 -14.62 12.71 -6.52
N SER A 83 -15.71 12.84 -7.26
CA SER A 83 -17.07 12.78 -6.72
C SER A 83 -17.64 11.36 -6.67
N SER A 84 -16.81 10.34 -6.90
CA SER A 84 -17.24 8.96 -7.04
C SER A 84 -16.35 8.00 -6.25
N VAL A 85 -16.98 6.96 -5.68
CA VAL A 85 -16.32 5.90 -4.91
C VAL A 85 -16.87 4.55 -5.33
N TRP A 86 -15.98 3.60 -5.57
CA TRP A 86 -16.35 2.19 -5.74
C TRP A 86 -16.63 1.56 -4.38
N VAL A 87 -17.73 0.84 -4.29
CA VAL A 87 -18.04 -0.08 -3.19
C VAL A 87 -18.00 -1.49 -3.73
N SER A 88 -17.12 -2.32 -3.20
CA SER A 88 -16.97 -3.73 -3.59
C SER A 88 -17.21 -4.62 -2.39
N TRP A 89 -17.81 -5.80 -2.61
CA TRP A 89 -18.03 -6.82 -1.59
C TRP A 89 -18.19 -8.20 -2.21
N ILE A 90 -18.19 -9.23 -1.39
CA ILE A 90 -18.41 -10.61 -1.82
C ILE A 90 -19.62 -11.19 -1.09
N THR A 91 -20.41 -12.02 -1.79
CA THR A 91 -21.50 -12.83 -1.21
C THR A 91 -21.36 -14.28 -1.62
N GLY A 92 -21.91 -15.17 -0.81
CA GLY A 92 -21.72 -16.61 -0.99
C GLY A 92 -20.31 -17.07 -0.61
N GLU A 93 -20.12 -18.38 -0.56
CA GLU A 93 -18.84 -18.98 -0.20
C GLU A 93 -18.03 -19.36 -1.46
N TYR A 94 -16.71 -19.34 -1.35
CA TYR A 94 -15.83 -19.91 -2.35
C TYR A 94 -15.96 -21.44 -2.41
N GLN A 95 -15.54 -22.04 -3.51
CA GLN A 95 -15.51 -23.49 -3.68
C GLN A 95 -14.11 -23.94 -4.12
N ILE A 96 -13.69 -25.10 -3.63
CA ILE A 96 -12.42 -25.74 -4.02
C ILE A 96 -12.72 -27.18 -4.42
N GLY A 97 -12.10 -27.68 -5.45
CA GLY A 97 -12.17 -29.07 -5.89
C GLY A 97 -12.40 -29.22 -7.37
N ASP A 98 -12.68 -30.46 -7.79
CA ASP A 98 -12.93 -30.79 -9.19
C ASP A 98 -14.43 -30.67 -9.56
N ASP A 99 -15.31 -30.91 -8.59
CA ASP A 99 -16.77 -30.87 -8.76
C ASP A 99 -17.34 -29.51 -8.28
N ILE A 100 -16.81 -28.41 -8.83
CA ILE A 100 -17.28 -27.07 -8.51
C ILE A 100 -18.57 -26.76 -9.29
N GLU A 101 -19.61 -26.31 -8.59
CA GLU A 101 -20.78 -25.65 -9.18
C GLU A 101 -20.69 -24.14 -8.94
N PRO A 102 -20.15 -23.36 -9.89
CA PRO A 102 -19.99 -21.91 -9.72
C PRO A 102 -21.32 -21.22 -9.42
N LEU A 103 -21.31 -20.28 -8.49
CA LEU A 103 -22.49 -19.46 -8.21
C LEU A 103 -22.84 -18.60 -9.44
N ASP A 104 -24.14 -18.45 -9.71
CA ASP A 104 -24.58 -17.51 -10.76
C ASP A 104 -24.42 -16.07 -10.27
N PRO A 105 -23.52 -15.28 -10.87
CA PRO A 105 -23.32 -13.89 -10.46
C PRO A 105 -24.58 -13.04 -10.51
N GLN A 106 -25.57 -13.40 -11.36
CA GLN A 106 -26.80 -12.65 -11.50
C GLN A 106 -27.89 -13.06 -10.50
N SER A 107 -27.65 -14.08 -9.69
CA SER A 107 -28.62 -14.55 -8.68
C SER A 107 -28.81 -13.60 -7.51
N VAL A 108 -27.86 -12.68 -7.29
CA VAL A 108 -27.86 -11.71 -6.17
C VAL A 108 -27.64 -10.31 -6.72
N ALA A 109 -28.53 -9.37 -6.41
CA ALA A 109 -28.42 -8.00 -6.89
C ALA A 109 -27.25 -7.25 -6.24
N SER A 110 -26.61 -6.37 -7.03
CA SER A 110 -25.52 -5.51 -6.58
C SER A 110 -26.06 -4.10 -6.32
N VAL A 111 -26.45 -3.79 -5.07
CA VAL A 111 -27.06 -2.53 -4.70
C VAL A 111 -26.36 -1.89 -3.51
N VAL A 112 -26.10 -0.58 -3.60
CA VAL A 112 -25.65 0.26 -2.49
C VAL A 112 -26.74 1.27 -2.15
N GLN A 113 -27.19 1.27 -0.90
CA GLN A 113 -28.06 2.30 -0.32
C GLN A 113 -27.19 3.29 0.44
N TYR A 114 -27.24 4.58 0.13
CA TYR A 114 -26.35 5.56 0.73
C TYR A 114 -27.01 6.94 0.94
N GLY A 115 -26.37 7.76 1.75
CA GLY A 115 -26.78 9.14 1.98
C GLY A 115 -25.79 9.88 2.88
N VAL A 116 -25.93 11.18 2.98
CA VAL A 116 -25.13 11.99 3.91
C VAL A 116 -25.44 11.53 5.34
N TYR A 117 -24.41 11.41 6.15
CA TYR A 117 -24.50 10.94 7.53
C TYR A 117 -25.63 11.63 8.32
N LYS A 118 -26.46 10.85 8.97
CA LYS A 118 -27.69 11.27 9.70
C LYS A 118 -28.81 11.88 8.84
N SER A 119 -28.71 11.84 7.51
CA SER A 119 -29.79 12.29 6.61
C SER A 119 -30.62 11.13 6.04
N GLY A 120 -30.25 9.90 6.39
CA GLY A 120 -30.84 8.67 5.88
C GLY A 120 -30.25 8.25 4.53
N ARG A 121 -30.34 6.97 4.23
CA ARG A 121 -29.83 6.33 3.00
C ARG A 121 -30.89 6.34 1.91
N ASN A 122 -31.22 7.53 1.41
CA ASN A 122 -32.32 7.72 0.45
C ASN A 122 -31.90 7.56 -1.02
N ASN A 123 -30.58 7.42 -1.27
CA ASN A 123 -30.05 7.21 -2.61
C ASN A 123 -29.74 5.74 -2.84
N LEU A 124 -29.84 5.31 -4.09
CA LEU A 124 -29.55 3.96 -4.57
C LEU A 124 -28.56 4.01 -5.72
N ALA A 125 -27.57 3.16 -5.69
CA ALA A 125 -26.71 2.85 -6.83
C ALA A 125 -26.74 1.34 -7.07
N ALA A 126 -26.71 0.95 -8.34
CA ALA A 126 -26.63 -0.45 -8.76
C ALA A 126 -25.37 -0.67 -9.60
N GLY A 127 -24.84 -1.87 -9.59
CA GLY A 127 -23.63 -2.21 -10.30
C GLY A 127 -23.66 -3.59 -10.92
N SER A 128 -22.49 -4.20 -11.03
CA SER A 128 -22.28 -5.51 -11.65
C SER A 128 -21.75 -6.53 -10.64
N SER A 129 -21.90 -7.80 -11.01
CA SER A 129 -21.38 -8.92 -10.25
C SER A 129 -20.68 -9.91 -11.18
N PHE A 130 -19.68 -10.60 -10.64
CA PHE A 130 -18.87 -11.57 -11.36
C PHE A 130 -18.23 -12.55 -10.37
N ILE A 131 -17.67 -13.62 -10.90
CA ILE A 131 -16.84 -14.60 -10.19
C ILE A 131 -15.50 -14.73 -10.91
N TYR A 132 -14.49 -15.27 -10.25
CA TYR A 132 -13.28 -15.74 -10.93
C TYR A 132 -12.92 -17.14 -10.50
N CYS A 133 -12.19 -17.81 -11.38
CA CYS A 133 -11.63 -19.14 -11.14
C CYS A 133 -10.12 -19.05 -11.18
N GLN A 134 -9.45 -19.79 -10.31
CA GLN A 134 -8.01 -20.02 -10.33
C GLN A 134 -7.77 -21.48 -10.71
N GLN A 135 -6.98 -21.70 -11.75
CA GLN A 135 -6.63 -23.04 -12.24
C GLN A 135 -5.18 -23.35 -11.92
N TYR A 136 -4.96 -24.46 -11.24
CA TYR A 136 -3.61 -24.88 -10.87
C TYR A 136 -2.98 -25.77 -11.94
N PRO A 137 -1.65 -25.70 -12.17
CA PRO A 137 -0.98 -26.43 -13.25
C PRO A 137 -0.75 -27.91 -12.98
N ASN A 138 -1.02 -28.43 -11.79
CA ASN A 138 -0.74 -29.81 -11.40
C ASN A 138 -1.87 -30.78 -11.71
N GLU A 139 -1.53 -32.09 -11.82
CA GLU A 139 -2.43 -33.18 -12.22
C GLU A 139 -3.61 -33.47 -11.27
N ASP A 140 -3.57 -32.92 -10.05
CA ASP A 140 -4.72 -32.88 -9.14
C ASP A 140 -5.23 -31.43 -9.10
N PRO A 141 -6.15 -31.06 -10.00
CA PRO A 141 -6.62 -29.69 -10.12
C PRO A 141 -7.61 -29.37 -9.01
N ASN A 142 -7.11 -28.94 -7.87
CA ASN A 142 -7.92 -28.24 -6.89
C ASN A 142 -8.22 -26.83 -7.41
N ASN A 143 -9.13 -26.74 -8.37
CA ASN A 143 -9.61 -25.46 -8.85
C ASN A 143 -10.26 -24.68 -7.70
N TYR A 144 -10.08 -23.38 -7.71
CA TYR A 144 -10.78 -22.47 -6.81
C TYR A 144 -11.76 -21.63 -7.63
N THR A 145 -12.95 -21.43 -7.09
CA THR A 145 -13.92 -20.46 -7.60
C THR A 145 -14.36 -19.54 -6.46
N SER A 146 -14.31 -18.24 -6.71
CA SER A 146 -14.70 -17.24 -5.71
C SER A 146 -16.22 -17.27 -5.43
N GLY A 147 -16.64 -16.70 -4.31
CA GLY A 147 -17.99 -16.19 -4.14
C GLY A 147 -18.32 -15.13 -5.19
N ILE A 148 -19.55 -14.62 -5.19
CA ILE A 148 -19.98 -13.56 -6.10
C ILE A 148 -19.36 -12.24 -5.65
N ILE A 149 -18.54 -11.66 -6.50
CA ILE A 149 -17.92 -10.35 -6.29
C ILE A 149 -18.85 -9.29 -6.87
N HIS A 150 -19.24 -8.32 -6.07
CA HIS A 150 -20.09 -7.21 -6.44
C HIS A 150 -19.27 -5.93 -6.53
N ARG A 151 -19.61 -5.06 -7.48
CA ARG A 151 -18.92 -3.79 -7.67
C ARG A 151 -19.92 -2.71 -8.10
N VAL A 152 -20.04 -1.66 -7.28
CA VAL A 152 -20.97 -0.55 -7.49
C VAL A 152 -20.23 0.77 -7.45
N LEU A 153 -20.39 1.60 -8.48
CA LEU A 153 -19.89 2.98 -8.48
C LEU A 153 -20.95 3.90 -7.90
N VAL A 154 -20.65 4.50 -6.77
CA VAL A 154 -21.46 5.56 -6.15
C VAL A 154 -20.94 6.89 -6.65
N THR A 155 -21.81 7.72 -7.24
CA THR A 155 -21.45 8.96 -7.93
C THR A 155 -22.15 10.18 -7.35
N GLY A 156 -21.69 11.38 -7.68
CA GLY A 156 -22.30 12.64 -7.27
C GLY A 156 -22.14 12.96 -5.79
N LEU A 157 -21.02 12.53 -5.22
CA LEU A 157 -20.69 12.77 -3.82
C LEU A 157 -20.06 14.16 -3.63
N ASP A 158 -20.46 14.85 -2.58
CA ASP A 158 -19.84 16.10 -2.17
C ASP A 158 -18.46 15.84 -1.54
N PRO A 159 -17.45 16.69 -1.76
CA PRO A 159 -16.13 16.55 -1.15
C PRO A 159 -16.19 16.78 0.36
N ASP A 160 -15.21 16.23 1.10
CA ASP A 160 -15.02 16.37 2.55
C ASP A 160 -16.28 16.08 3.37
N THR A 161 -17.13 15.16 2.89
CA THR A 161 -18.46 14.87 3.43
C THR A 161 -18.53 13.45 3.96
N MET A 162 -19.09 13.29 5.16
CA MET A 162 -19.34 11.98 5.75
C MET A 162 -20.62 11.37 5.18
N TYR A 163 -20.50 10.17 4.64
CA TYR A 163 -21.60 9.35 4.12
C TYR A 163 -21.83 8.12 4.99
N GLU A 164 -23.05 7.63 4.99
CA GLU A 164 -23.42 6.31 5.51
C GLU A 164 -23.94 5.43 4.36
N TYR A 165 -23.62 4.15 4.38
CA TYR A 165 -24.05 3.22 3.34
C TYR A 165 -24.28 1.80 3.86
N GLN A 166 -25.04 1.03 3.10
CA GLN A 166 -25.17 -0.43 3.17
C GLN A 166 -25.11 -0.99 1.75
N CYS A 167 -24.54 -2.18 1.61
CA CYS A 167 -24.48 -2.90 0.34
C CYS A 167 -25.13 -4.27 0.46
N GLY A 168 -25.57 -4.84 -0.67
CA GLY A 168 -26.20 -6.15 -0.72
C GLY A 168 -27.41 -6.19 -1.67
N ASP A 169 -28.26 -7.18 -1.46
CA ASP A 169 -29.51 -7.37 -2.21
C ASP A 169 -30.71 -7.04 -1.30
N PRO A 170 -31.43 -5.93 -1.53
CA PRO A 170 -32.58 -5.56 -0.71
C PRO A 170 -33.82 -6.46 -0.93
N SER A 171 -33.84 -7.31 -1.95
CA SER A 171 -34.96 -8.24 -2.21
C SER A 171 -34.90 -9.51 -1.36
N ILE A 172 -33.74 -9.77 -0.75
CA ILE A 172 -33.50 -10.87 0.18
C ILE A 172 -32.93 -10.30 1.49
N PRO A 173 -32.99 -11.01 2.63
CA PRO A 173 -32.46 -10.48 3.91
C PRO A 173 -30.93 -10.52 3.96
N ALA A 174 -30.26 -9.91 2.95
CA ALA A 174 -28.81 -9.95 2.74
C ALA A 174 -28.23 -8.55 2.50
N MET A 175 -28.49 -7.63 3.41
CA MET A 175 -27.84 -6.31 3.45
C MET A 175 -26.74 -6.30 4.50
N SER A 176 -25.65 -5.60 4.24
CA SER A 176 -24.57 -5.38 5.21
C SER A 176 -25.05 -4.59 6.44
N GLU A 177 -24.23 -4.54 7.46
CA GLU A 177 -24.32 -3.50 8.48
C GLU A 177 -24.15 -2.10 7.87
N VAL A 178 -24.47 -1.06 8.63
CA VAL A 178 -24.25 0.33 8.19
C VAL A 178 -22.78 0.68 8.35
N HIS A 179 -22.15 1.04 7.27
CA HIS A 179 -20.79 1.55 7.24
C HIS A 179 -20.76 3.05 6.96
N TYR A 180 -19.61 3.67 7.23
CA TYR A 180 -19.41 5.11 7.10
C TYR A 180 -18.10 5.37 6.37
N PHE A 181 -18.08 6.37 5.50
CA PHE A 181 -16.84 6.86 4.91
C PHE A 181 -16.90 8.37 4.72
N ARG A 182 -15.72 8.98 4.65
CA ARG A 182 -15.58 10.39 4.30
C ARG A 182 -15.00 10.50 2.90
N THR A 183 -15.61 11.31 2.06
CA THR A 183 -15.06 11.64 0.75
C THR A 183 -13.79 12.47 0.90
N MET A 184 -12.87 12.33 -0.07
CA MET A 184 -11.61 13.06 -0.05
C MET A 184 -11.82 14.57 -0.02
N PRO A 185 -10.99 15.32 0.74
CA PRO A 185 -11.00 16.77 0.70
C PRO A 185 -10.64 17.29 -0.70
N SER A 186 -11.14 18.49 -1.03
CA SER A 186 -10.91 19.15 -2.32
C SER A 186 -9.98 20.37 -2.15
N PRO A 187 -8.65 20.20 -2.26
CA PRO A 187 -7.70 21.31 -2.17
C PRO A 187 -7.93 22.37 -3.26
N PRO A 188 -7.49 23.63 -3.00
CA PRO A 188 -6.57 24.02 -1.94
C PRO A 188 -7.24 24.46 -0.63
N LYS A 189 -8.54 24.22 -0.43
CA LYS A 189 -9.26 24.72 0.75
C LYS A 189 -9.18 23.77 1.95
N ASP A 190 -9.14 22.47 1.67
CA ASP A 190 -9.38 21.42 2.66
C ASP A 190 -8.07 20.65 2.95
N TYR A 191 -7.15 21.27 3.67
CA TYR A 191 -5.99 20.64 4.26
C TYR A 191 -6.17 20.49 5.78
N PRO A 192 -5.52 19.50 6.43
CA PRO A 192 -4.64 18.48 5.87
C PRO A 192 -5.41 17.30 5.26
N SER A 193 -4.76 16.57 4.35
CA SER A 193 -5.16 15.23 3.91
C SER A 193 -4.15 14.19 4.43
N ARG A 194 -4.65 13.03 4.86
CA ARG A 194 -3.85 12.00 5.54
C ARG A 194 -3.92 10.69 4.78
N VAL A 195 -2.78 10.22 4.31
CA VAL A 195 -2.63 8.97 3.57
C VAL A 195 -1.79 7.99 4.38
N VAL A 196 -2.36 6.84 4.78
CA VAL A 196 -1.56 5.74 5.35
C VAL A 196 -0.96 4.93 4.20
N VAL A 197 0.29 4.51 4.36
CA VAL A 197 1.03 3.75 3.35
C VAL A 197 1.68 2.54 3.99
N VAL A 198 1.51 1.36 3.39
CA VAL A 198 2.09 0.11 3.86
C VAL A 198 2.18 -0.91 2.73
N GLY A 199 3.18 -1.77 2.76
CA GLY A 199 3.32 -2.96 1.92
C GLY A 199 3.64 -4.19 2.78
N GLY A 200 3.60 -5.38 2.19
CA GLY A 200 3.96 -6.61 2.87
C GLY A 200 3.07 -6.94 4.07
N LEU A 201 1.75 -6.96 3.85
CA LEU A 201 0.78 -7.14 4.95
C LEU A 201 0.65 -8.59 5.40
N GLY A 202 0.34 -9.51 4.50
CA GLY A 202 0.01 -10.88 4.88
C GLY A 202 -1.19 -10.99 5.82
N LEU A 203 -1.21 -12.03 6.64
CA LEU A 203 -2.29 -12.30 7.61
C LEU A 203 -1.73 -12.86 8.92
N THR A 204 -1.08 -12.02 9.71
CA THR A 204 -0.42 -12.35 10.97
C THR A 204 -0.92 -11.50 12.14
N TYR A 205 -0.47 -11.80 13.35
CA TYR A 205 -0.71 -10.92 14.50
C TYR A 205 -0.04 -9.55 14.35
N ASN A 206 1.09 -9.46 13.62
CA ASN A 206 1.70 -8.17 13.28
C ASN A 206 0.81 -7.36 12.34
N THR A 207 0.24 -8.01 11.30
CA THR A 207 -0.76 -7.39 10.42
C THR A 207 -1.95 -6.85 11.20
N SER A 208 -2.44 -7.62 12.17
CA SER A 208 -3.55 -7.20 13.05
C SER A 208 -3.21 -5.92 13.82
N THR A 209 -1.99 -5.83 14.33
CA THR A 209 -1.52 -4.62 15.03
C THR A 209 -1.41 -3.44 14.06
N THR A 210 -0.80 -3.64 12.90
CA THR A 210 -0.66 -2.61 11.86
C THR A 210 -2.01 -2.03 11.47
N ILE A 211 -2.97 -2.88 11.09
CA ILE A 211 -4.30 -2.43 10.64
C ILE A 211 -5.07 -1.73 11.75
N SER A 212 -4.99 -2.24 12.99
CA SER A 212 -5.63 -1.59 14.15
C SER A 212 -5.05 -0.19 14.41
N HIS A 213 -3.73 -0.05 14.30
CA HIS A 213 -3.04 1.23 14.45
C HIS A 213 -3.35 2.21 13.31
N MET A 214 -3.40 1.71 12.06
CA MET A 214 -3.79 2.53 10.90
C MET A 214 -5.21 3.07 11.08
N ALA A 215 -6.18 2.22 11.41
CA ALA A 215 -7.56 2.62 11.64
C ALA A 215 -7.70 3.64 12.79
N ALA A 216 -6.95 3.46 13.88
CA ALA A 216 -6.94 4.38 15.03
C ALA A 216 -6.37 5.77 14.69
N ASN A 217 -5.60 5.90 13.63
CA ASN A 217 -5.08 7.18 13.15
C ASN A 217 -6.04 7.93 12.20
N HIS A 218 -7.21 7.39 11.92
CA HIS A 218 -8.26 8.01 11.10
C HIS A 218 -7.75 8.59 9.77
N PRO A 219 -7.19 7.77 8.86
CA PRO A 219 -6.75 8.23 7.57
C PRO A 219 -7.91 8.55 6.63
N ASP A 220 -7.66 9.43 5.66
CA ASP A 220 -8.59 9.73 4.57
C ASP A 220 -8.45 8.74 3.41
N LEU A 221 -7.26 8.15 3.26
CA LEU A 221 -6.91 7.21 2.19
C LEU A 221 -5.90 6.19 2.72
N ALA A 222 -6.02 4.94 2.28
CA ALA A 222 -5.00 3.91 2.46
C ALA A 222 -4.35 3.56 1.11
N LEU A 223 -3.03 3.46 1.09
CA LEU A 223 -2.24 3.04 -0.06
C LEU A 223 -1.46 1.77 0.30
N LEU A 224 -1.77 0.67 -0.38
CA LEU A 224 -1.11 -0.61 -0.18
C LEU A 224 -0.12 -0.84 -1.35
N VAL A 225 1.16 -0.98 -1.03
CA VAL A 225 2.23 -1.03 -2.03
C VAL A 225 2.73 -2.47 -2.30
N GLY A 226 1.78 -3.38 -2.57
CA GLY A 226 2.02 -4.76 -2.94
C GLY A 226 2.19 -5.72 -1.77
N ASP A 227 2.27 -7.00 -2.09
CA ASP A 227 2.40 -8.12 -1.15
C ASP A 227 1.25 -8.14 -0.13
N LEU A 228 0.05 -8.39 -0.64
CA LEU A 228 -1.17 -8.19 0.11
C LEU A 228 -1.52 -9.41 0.97
N SER A 229 -1.83 -10.54 0.34
CA SER A 229 -2.36 -11.72 1.04
C SER A 229 -1.34 -12.81 1.31
N PHE A 230 -0.28 -12.88 0.50
CA PHE A 230 0.69 -13.98 0.50
C PHE A 230 0.05 -15.37 0.28
N ALA A 231 -0.98 -15.42 -0.55
CA ALA A 231 -1.67 -16.68 -0.85
C ALA A 231 -0.75 -17.69 -1.54
N ASP A 232 0.20 -17.21 -2.32
CA ASP A 232 1.22 -17.97 -3.05
C ASP A 232 2.28 -18.65 -2.16
N LEU A 233 2.40 -18.26 -0.90
CA LEU A 233 3.25 -18.97 0.08
C LEU A 233 2.63 -20.25 0.63
N TYR A 234 1.38 -20.55 0.26
CA TYR A 234 0.64 -21.68 0.80
C TYR A 234 0.24 -22.64 -0.32
N CYS A 235 0.43 -23.93 -0.05
CA CYS A 235 -0.04 -25.00 -0.90
C CYS A 235 -1.56 -25.04 -0.96
N THR A 236 -2.12 -25.68 -1.98
CA THR A 236 -3.59 -25.79 -2.19
C THR A 236 -4.36 -26.34 -1.00
N ASN A 237 -3.69 -27.10 -0.11
CA ASN A 237 -4.27 -27.62 1.13
C ASN A 237 -4.18 -26.66 2.33
N GLY A 238 -3.67 -25.43 2.13
CA GLY A 238 -3.52 -24.41 3.16
C GLY A 238 -2.30 -24.56 4.07
N THR A 239 -1.38 -25.49 3.79
CA THR A 239 -0.11 -25.59 4.51
C THR A 239 0.92 -24.63 3.92
N LEU A 240 1.78 -24.04 4.77
CA LEU A 240 2.90 -23.23 4.29
C LEU A 240 3.82 -24.09 3.40
N CYS A 241 4.07 -23.62 2.18
CA CYS A 241 5.00 -24.31 1.28
C CYS A 241 6.43 -24.21 1.80
N ASP A 242 7.25 -25.21 1.45
CA ASP A 242 8.69 -25.06 1.58
C ASP A 242 9.18 -24.00 0.57
N PHE A 243 9.92 -22.99 1.02
CA PHE A 243 10.39 -21.85 0.21
C PHE A 243 11.05 -22.25 -1.13
N GLN A 244 11.54 -23.48 -1.26
CA GLN A 244 12.10 -23.99 -2.52
C GLN A 244 11.04 -24.38 -3.55
N ASN A 245 9.79 -24.49 -3.17
CA ASN A 245 8.66 -24.92 -4.00
C ASN A 245 7.57 -23.86 -4.13
N CYS A 246 7.71 -22.71 -3.49
CA CYS A 246 6.79 -21.59 -3.65
C CYS A 246 7.04 -20.85 -4.97
N SER A 247 6.04 -20.15 -5.39
CA SER A 247 5.76 -19.73 -6.75
C SER A 247 6.66 -18.68 -7.36
N PHE A 248 7.68 -18.19 -6.69
CA PHE A 248 8.46 -17.06 -7.18
C PHE A 248 9.96 -17.24 -7.01
N PRO A 249 10.78 -16.70 -7.90
CA PRO A 249 10.56 -16.19 -9.26
C PRO A 249 11.04 -17.14 -10.36
N GLN A 250 11.55 -18.32 -10.04
CA GLN A 250 12.35 -19.17 -10.96
C GLN A 250 11.68 -20.46 -11.38
N SER A 251 10.58 -20.83 -10.77
CA SER A 251 9.77 -21.95 -11.21
C SER A 251 8.37 -21.50 -11.56
N PRO A 252 7.75 -22.12 -12.58
CA PRO A 252 6.36 -21.89 -12.83
C PRO A 252 5.63 -22.19 -11.53
N LEU A 253 4.75 -21.31 -11.14
CA LEU A 253 3.96 -21.46 -9.97
C LEU A 253 3.22 -22.74 -9.98
N GLN A 254 3.26 -23.38 -8.89
CA GLN A 254 2.72 -24.69 -8.77
C GLN A 254 1.47 -24.67 -7.91
N GLU A 255 1.43 -23.85 -6.90
CA GLU A 255 0.35 -23.84 -5.93
C GLU A 255 0.16 -22.46 -5.32
N THR A 256 -1.09 -22.13 -5.00
CA THR A 256 -1.48 -20.95 -4.23
C THR A 256 -2.73 -21.32 -3.45
N TYR A 257 -2.88 -20.82 -2.24
CA TYR A 257 -4.06 -21.06 -1.42
C TYR A 257 -5.03 -19.90 -1.54
N GLN A 258 -5.86 -19.91 -2.57
CA GLN A 258 -6.80 -18.84 -2.88
C GLN A 258 -7.77 -18.48 -1.74
N PRO A 259 -8.27 -19.39 -0.88
CA PRO A 259 -9.06 -19.02 0.29
C PRO A 259 -8.40 -18.02 1.23
N ARG A 260 -7.05 -17.90 1.16
CA ARG A 260 -6.34 -16.90 1.94
C ARG A 260 -6.72 -15.47 1.54
N TRP A 261 -7.01 -15.23 0.27
CA TRP A 261 -7.56 -13.96 -0.20
C TRP A 261 -8.92 -13.65 0.46
N ASP A 262 -9.77 -14.65 0.66
CA ASP A 262 -11.06 -14.47 1.33
C ASP A 262 -10.89 -14.16 2.82
N HIS A 263 -9.95 -14.85 3.48
CA HIS A 263 -9.62 -14.56 4.87
C HIS A 263 -9.01 -13.17 5.02
N TRP A 264 -8.09 -12.80 4.13
CA TRP A 264 -7.47 -11.48 4.11
C TRP A 264 -8.51 -10.38 3.87
N GLY A 265 -9.40 -10.54 2.90
CA GLY A 265 -10.46 -9.58 2.61
C GLY A 265 -11.42 -9.37 3.79
N ARG A 266 -11.83 -10.45 4.46
CA ARG A 266 -12.66 -10.36 5.67
C ARG A 266 -11.94 -9.63 6.79
N PHE A 267 -10.67 -9.92 6.98
CA PHE A 267 -9.84 -9.28 8.00
C PHE A 267 -9.65 -7.78 7.70
N MET A 268 -9.36 -7.42 6.45
CA MET A 268 -9.13 -6.04 6.04
C MET A 268 -10.39 -5.17 6.09
N GLN A 269 -11.58 -5.75 6.12
CA GLN A 269 -12.85 -5.01 6.13
C GLN A 269 -12.93 -4.00 7.29
N ILE A 270 -12.25 -4.23 8.40
CA ILE A 270 -12.19 -3.28 9.53
C ILE A 270 -11.65 -1.90 9.11
N LEU A 271 -10.78 -1.87 8.10
CA LEU A 271 -10.23 -0.65 7.51
C LEU A 271 -10.95 -0.30 6.20
N THR A 272 -11.03 -1.25 5.28
CA THR A 272 -11.44 -1.02 3.88
C THR A 272 -12.91 -0.68 3.72
N ALA A 273 -13.78 -1.06 4.66
CA ALA A 273 -15.18 -0.66 4.65
C ALA A 273 -15.41 0.82 5.03
N THR A 274 -14.40 1.50 5.57
CA THR A 274 -14.53 2.88 6.07
C THR A 274 -13.54 3.85 5.46
N VAL A 275 -12.43 3.35 4.93
CA VAL A 275 -11.34 4.13 4.33
C VAL A 275 -11.14 3.67 2.88
N PRO A 276 -11.28 4.55 1.88
CA PRO A 276 -10.90 4.20 0.52
C PRO A 276 -9.47 3.67 0.47
N THR A 277 -9.30 2.54 -0.21
CA THR A 277 -8.02 1.82 -0.26
C THR A 277 -7.61 1.61 -1.70
N MET A 278 -6.42 2.09 -2.05
CA MET A 278 -5.80 1.91 -3.36
C MET A 278 -4.63 0.96 -3.24
N VAL A 279 -4.41 0.14 -4.25
CA VAL A 279 -3.42 -0.94 -4.21
C VAL A 279 -2.55 -0.91 -5.46
N ILE A 280 -1.31 -1.35 -5.35
CA ILE A 280 -0.47 -1.76 -6.47
C ILE A 280 -0.05 -3.21 -6.25
N GLU A 281 0.22 -3.95 -7.32
CA GLU A 281 0.66 -5.34 -7.21
C GLU A 281 2.07 -5.47 -6.66
N GLY A 282 2.33 -6.57 -5.95
CA GLY A 282 3.64 -7.09 -5.64
C GLY A 282 3.91 -8.40 -6.41
N ASP A 283 5.07 -8.99 -6.21
CA ASP A 283 5.44 -10.28 -6.80
C ASP A 283 4.55 -11.43 -6.26
N HIS A 284 4.10 -11.32 -5.02
CA HIS A 284 3.17 -12.28 -4.41
C HIS A 284 1.75 -12.24 -4.99
N GLU A 285 1.41 -11.26 -5.81
CA GLU A 285 0.16 -11.16 -6.55
C GLU A 285 0.21 -11.77 -7.96
N ILE A 286 1.38 -12.17 -8.46
CA ILE A 286 1.56 -12.73 -9.82
C ILE A 286 0.71 -14.01 -9.99
N GLU A 287 0.77 -14.94 -9.07
CA GLU A 287 -0.06 -16.16 -8.97
C GLU A 287 -0.37 -16.79 -10.34
N LYS A 288 0.67 -17.18 -11.07
CA LYS A 288 0.56 -17.70 -12.43
C LYS A 288 -0.30 -18.97 -12.49
N GLN A 289 -1.30 -19.00 -13.37
CA GLN A 289 -2.19 -20.14 -13.61
C GLN A 289 -1.66 -21.13 -14.64
N ALA A 290 -2.37 -22.24 -14.81
CA ALA A 290 -2.08 -23.28 -15.79
C ALA A 290 -2.07 -22.79 -17.25
N ASP A 291 -2.85 -21.77 -17.56
CA ASP A 291 -2.97 -21.12 -18.87
C ASP A 291 -2.07 -19.89 -19.04
N ASP A 292 -1.06 -19.74 -18.17
CA ASP A 292 -0.14 -18.61 -18.11
C ASP A 292 -0.76 -17.26 -17.70
N LEU A 293 -2.03 -17.20 -17.29
CA LEU A 293 -2.64 -16.00 -16.73
C LEU A 293 -2.00 -15.65 -15.38
N THR A 294 -1.84 -14.36 -15.14
CA THR A 294 -1.26 -13.81 -13.91
C THR A 294 -2.16 -12.74 -13.31
N PHE A 295 -1.99 -12.43 -12.02
CA PHE A 295 -2.72 -11.40 -11.30
C PHE A 295 -4.25 -11.59 -11.27
N THR A 296 -4.75 -12.82 -11.41
CA THR A 296 -6.19 -13.06 -11.51
C THR A 296 -6.92 -12.61 -10.25
N ALA A 297 -6.51 -13.06 -9.08
CA ALA A 297 -7.13 -12.64 -7.81
C ALA A 297 -7.07 -11.12 -7.64
N TYR A 298 -5.92 -10.51 -7.89
CA TYR A 298 -5.71 -9.06 -7.81
C TYR A 298 -6.68 -8.30 -8.74
N ASN A 299 -6.77 -8.66 -10.00
CA ASN A 299 -7.62 -8.00 -10.99
C ASN A 299 -9.11 -8.09 -10.67
N TYR A 300 -9.54 -9.22 -10.10
CA TYR A 300 -10.95 -9.45 -9.80
C TYR A 300 -11.38 -8.89 -8.44
N ARG A 301 -10.48 -8.83 -7.45
CA ARG A 301 -10.86 -8.42 -6.09
C ARG A 301 -10.86 -6.91 -5.87
N PHE A 302 -10.10 -6.14 -6.66
CA PHE A 302 -10.00 -4.70 -6.51
C PHE A 302 -10.63 -3.93 -7.67
N ALA A 303 -11.18 -2.76 -7.37
CA ALA A 303 -11.65 -1.81 -8.38
C ALA A 303 -10.60 -0.71 -8.59
N PHE A 304 -10.34 -0.39 -9.84
CA PHE A 304 -9.28 0.53 -10.24
C PHE A 304 -9.80 1.66 -11.12
N PRO A 305 -9.23 2.88 -11.03
CA PRO A 305 -9.46 3.97 -11.97
C PRO A 305 -8.62 3.77 -13.25
N SER A 306 -8.84 2.65 -13.95
CA SER A 306 -7.99 2.18 -15.05
C SER A 306 -8.44 2.62 -16.45
N ASP A 307 -9.45 3.48 -16.55
CA ASP A 307 -10.04 3.87 -17.84
C ASP A 307 -9.02 4.53 -18.78
N GLU A 308 -8.11 5.36 -18.25
CA GLU A 308 -7.12 6.08 -19.04
C GLU A 308 -5.87 5.25 -19.36
N SER A 309 -5.45 4.40 -18.45
CA SER A 309 -4.29 3.51 -18.65
C SER A 309 -4.63 2.27 -19.48
N GLY A 310 -5.89 1.81 -19.40
CA GLY A 310 -6.33 0.54 -19.96
C GLY A 310 -5.79 -0.68 -19.20
N SER A 311 -5.24 -0.49 -17.99
CA SER A 311 -4.62 -1.54 -17.18
C SER A 311 -4.96 -1.37 -15.71
N THR A 312 -5.18 -2.48 -15.01
CA THR A 312 -5.30 -2.54 -13.56
C THR A 312 -3.94 -2.57 -12.84
N LEU A 313 -2.87 -2.88 -13.58
CA LEU A 313 -1.52 -3.04 -13.06
C LEU A 313 -0.71 -1.73 -13.10
N TYR A 314 -1.23 -0.70 -13.77
CA TYR A 314 -0.72 0.67 -13.70
C TYR A 314 -1.85 1.64 -13.99
N TYR A 315 -1.95 2.69 -13.20
CA TYR A 315 -3.02 3.69 -13.29
C TYR A 315 -2.66 4.94 -12.49
N SER A 316 -3.44 6.00 -12.66
CA SER A 316 -3.30 7.23 -11.86
C SER A 316 -4.65 7.70 -11.31
N PHE A 317 -4.61 8.48 -10.26
CA PHE A 317 -5.78 9.11 -9.66
C PHE A 317 -5.40 10.36 -8.87
N ASN A 318 -6.36 11.22 -8.65
CA ASN A 318 -6.20 12.41 -7.82
C ASN A 318 -6.86 12.22 -6.45
N ALA A 319 -6.19 12.65 -5.37
CA ALA A 319 -6.78 12.62 -4.03
C ALA A 319 -6.07 13.63 -3.12
N GLY A 320 -6.82 14.43 -2.35
CA GLY A 320 -6.27 15.28 -1.30
C GLY A 320 -5.17 16.27 -1.73
N GLY A 321 -5.20 16.74 -2.98
CA GLY A 321 -4.16 17.61 -3.55
C GLY A 321 -2.91 16.88 -4.06
N ILE A 322 -3.00 15.57 -4.19
CA ILE A 322 -1.94 14.72 -4.71
C ILE A 322 -2.42 14.09 -6.03
N HIS A 323 -1.56 14.07 -7.03
CA HIS A 323 -1.68 13.18 -8.17
C HIS A 323 -0.85 11.93 -7.87
N PHE A 324 -1.51 10.79 -7.77
CA PHE A 324 -0.88 9.48 -7.55
C PHE A 324 -0.68 8.77 -8.88
N VAL A 325 0.52 8.25 -9.08
CA VAL A 325 0.88 7.40 -10.23
C VAL A 325 1.27 6.02 -9.68
N MET A 326 0.50 5.02 -10.02
CA MET A 326 0.69 3.63 -9.62
C MET A 326 1.31 2.88 -10.79
N LEU A 327 2.52 2.32 -10.61
CA LEU A 327 3.30 1.69 -11.68
C LEU A 327 3.45 0.19 -11.44
N GLY A 328 3.26 -0.61 -12.49
CA GLY A 328 3.52 -2.05 -12.47
C GLY A 328 5.00 -2.36 -12.68
N ALA A 329 5.59 -3.07 -11.74
CA ALA A 329 6.98 -3.51 -11.86
C ALA A 329 7.12 -4.85 -12.58
N TYR A 330 6.04 -5.63 -12.64
CA TYR A 330 6.01 -7.00 -13.19
C TYR A 330 5.35 -7.06 -14.58
N VAL A 331 5.15 -5.92 -15.19
CA VAL A 331 4.69 -5.74 -16.57
C VAL A 331 5.70 -4.88 -17.34
N PRO A 332 5.71 -4.90 -18.68
CA PRO A 332 6.69 -4.13 -19.46
C PRO A 332 6.71 -2.65 -19.09
N TYR A 333 7.91 -2.13 -18.79
CA TYR A 333 8.14 -0.75 -18.35
C TYR A 333 9.18 0.00 -19.23
N ASP A 334 9.77 -0.66 -20.22
CA ASP A 334 10.71 -0.03 -21.15
C ASP A 334 10.03 1.06 -22.01
N LYS A 335 10.83 1.94 -22.65
CA LYS A 335 10.31 3.06 -23.44
C LYS A 335 9.37 2.69 -24.60
N SER A 336 9.38 1.43 -25.02
CA SER A 336 8.48 0.93 -26.07
C SER A 336 7.15 0.42 -25.52
N SER A 337 7.06 0.16 -24.21
CA SER A 337 5.89 -0.39 -23.54
C SER A 337 4.69 0.56 -23.52
N ASP A 338 3.51 -0.01 -23.36
CA ASP A 338 2.29 0.78 -23.25
C ASP A 338 2.24 1.53 -21.91
N GLN A 339 2.80 0.94 -20.84
CA GLN A 339 2.92 1.59 -19.54
C GLN A 339 3.77 2.88 -19.64
N TYR A 340 4.95 2.81 -20.26
CA TYR A 340 5.82 3.98 -20.39
C TYR A 340 5.17 5.10 -21.20
N LYS A 341 4.54 4.76 -22.33
CA LYS A 341 3.84 5.73 -23.18
C LYS A 341 2.62 6.36 -22.50
N TRP A 342 1.90 5.55 -21.72
CA TRP A 342 0.82 6.07 -20.90
C TRP A 342 1.36 7.02 -19.82
N LEU A 343 2.39 6.61 -19.08
CA LEU A 343 3.01 7.40 -18.02
C LEU A 343 3.50 8.76 -18.54
N GLU A 344 4.15 8.80 -19.70
CA GLU A 344 4.61 10.04 -20.31
C GLU A 344 3.45 11.00 -20.61
N ARG A 345 2.31 10.47 -21.12
CA ARG A 345 1.10 11.28 -21.36
C ARG A 345 0.45 11.74 -20.06
N ASP A 346 0.36 10.87 -19.08
CA ASP A 346 -0.25 11.16 -17.78
C ASP A 346 0.52 12.29 -17.08
N LEU A 347 1.82 12.13 -16.92
CA LEU A 347 2.70 13.14 -16.31
C LEU A 347 2.67 14.49 -17.02
N PHE A 348 2.59 14.48 -18.36
CA PHE A 348 2.46 15.71 -19.14
C PHE A 348 1.15 16.47 -18.86
N ASN A 349 0.08 15.77 -18.51
CA ASN A 349 -1.25 16.32 -18.26
C ASN A 349 -1.47 16.73 -16.79
N VAL A 350 -0.54 16.47 -15.89
CA VAL A 350 -0.67 16.83 -14.46
C VAL A 350 -0.82 18.34 -14.29
N ASN A 351 -1.92 18.75 -13.68
CA ASN A 351 -2.15 20.15 -13.34
C ASN A 351 -1.70 20.45 -11.91
N ARG A 352 -0.47 20.92 -11.75
CA ARG A 352 0.16 21.23 -10.45
C ARG A 352 -0.54 22.37 -9.67
N SER A 353 -1.47 23.11 -10.29
CA SER A 353 -2.32 24.06 -9.56
C SER A 353 -3.49 23.39 -8.84
N VAL A 354 -3.90 22.21 -9.30
CA VAL A 354 -4.97 21.38 -8.71
C VAL A 354 -4.39 20.32 -7.79
N THR A 355 -3.39 19.61 -8.28
CA THR A 355 -2.63 18.58 -7.53
C THR A 355 -1.18 19.02 -7.39
N PRO A 356 -0.88 19.91 -6.44
CA PRO A 356 0.49 20.40 -6.25
C PRO A 356 1.49 19.29 -5.94
N TRP A 357 1.06 18.20 -5.35
CA TRP A 357 1.92 17.05 -5.04
C TRP A 357 1.82 15.99 -6.14
N LEU A 358 2.96 15.39 -6.49
CA LEU A 358 3.07 14.26 -7.41
C LEU A 358 3.78 13.11 -6.69
N VAL A 359 3.05 12.01 -6.49
CA VAL A 359 3.50 10.84 -5.76
C VAL A 359 3.43 9.64 -6.68
N ALA A 360 4.51 8.88 -6.78
CA ALA A 360 4.52 7.62 -7.48
C ALA A 360 4.64 6.45 -6.51
N ALA A 361 4.12 5.28 -6.89
CA ALA A 361 4.26 4.06 -6.13
C ALA A 361 4.42 2.85 -7.05
N TRP A 362 5.31 1.95 -6.70
CA TRP A 362 5.48 0.62 -7.29
C TRP A 362 6.12 -0.30 -6.26
N HIS A 363 6.08 -1.61 -6.49
CA HIS A 363 6.44 -2.55 -5.44
C HIS A 363 7.94 -2.56 -5.08
N PRO A 364 8.90 -2.95 -5.94
CA PRO A 364 10.30 -3.09 -5.56
C PRO A 364 11.06 -1.76 -5.53
N PRO A 365 11.83 -1.46 -4.47
CA PRO A 365 12.52 -0.19 -4.35
C PRO A 365 13.73 -0.08 -5.31
N TRP A 366 13.99 1.16 -5.81
CA TRP A 366 15.22 1.46 -6.57
C TRP A 366 16.40 1.78 -5.66
N TYR A 367 16.14 2.32 -4.47
CA TYR A 367 17.17 2.89 -3.58
C TYR A 367 17.26 2.19 -2.21
N SER A 368 16.94 0.90 -2.15
CA SER A 368 17.19 0.12 -0.94
C SER A 368 18.68 -0.13 -0.71
N THR A 369 19.09 -0.06 0.55
CA THR A 369 20.44 -0.43 1.01
C THR A 369 20.46 -1.76 1.74
N TYR A 370 19.32 -2.41 1.91
CA TYR A 370 19.22 -3.75 2.45
C TYR A 370 19.81 -4.78 1.47
N LYS A 371 20.31 -5.89 2.01
CA LYS A 371 20.94 -6.96 1.23
C LYS A 371 19.92 -7.74 0.40
N ASP A 372 18.77 -8.03 1.02
CA ASP A 372 17.68 -8.73 0.33
C ASP A 372 17.07 -7.80 -0.72
N HIS A 373 16.82 -8.33 -1.91
CA HIS A 373 16.26 -7.58 -3.05
C HIS A 373 17.12 -6.38 -3.50
N TYR A 374 18.42 -6.41 -3.17
CA TYR A 374 19.34 -5.31 -3.47
C TYR A 374 19.46 -5.07 -4.98
N ARG A 375 19.06 -3.90 -5.45
CA ARG A 375 19.07 -3.48 -6.86
C ARG A 375 18.29 -4.38 -7.83
N GLU A 376 17.37 -5.14 -7.34
CA GLU A 376 16.52 -6.01 -8.16
C GLU A 376 15.76 -5.25 -9.23
N ALA A 377 15.27 -4.05 -8.90
CA ALA A 377 14.52 -3.15 -9.80
C ALA A 377 15.41 -2.16 -10.60
N GLU A 378 16.72 -2.41 -10.70
CA GLU A 378 17.65 -1.47 -11.39
C GLU A 378 17.29 -1.23 -12.86
N CYS A 379 16.73 -2.22 -13.53
CA CYS A 379 16.31 -2.07 -14.93
C CYS A 379 15.14 -1.09 -15.06
N MET A 380 14.14 -1.20 -14.19
CA MET A 380 13.03 -0.25 -14.15
C MET A 380 13.51 1.16 -13.82
N ARG A 381 14.47 1.29 -12.88
CA ARG A 381 15.08 2.57 -12.55
C ARG A 381 15.72 3.22 -13.77
N VAL A 382 16.57 2.49 -14.47
CA VAL A 382 17.29 3.02 -15.66
C VAL A 382 16.33 3.49 -16.77
N GLU A 383 15.20 2.80 -16.93
CA GLU A 383 14.22 3.16 -17.96
C GLU A 383 13.34 4.36 -17.55
N MET A 384 12.90 4.43 -16.30
CA MET A 384 11.83 5.34 -15.89
C MET A 384 12.28 6.54 -15.03
N GLU A 385 13.43 6.45 -14.37
CA GLU A 385 13.84 7.48 -13.39
C GLU A 385 13.95 8.88 -14.00
N GLU A 386 14.55 8.97 -15.20
CA GLU A 386 14.68 10.26 -15.90
C GLU A 386 13.33 10.92 -16.20
N LEU A 387 12.32 10.10 -16.57
CA LEU A 387 10.97 10.59 -16.85
C LEU A 387 10.32 11.15 -15.58
N LEU A 388 10.36 10.40 -14.49
CA LEU A 388 9.80 10.83 -13.20
C LEU A 388 10.50 12.09 -12.67
N TYR A 389 11.84 12.15 -12.78
CA TYR A 389 12.63 13.31 -12.37
C TYR A 389 12.27 14.57 -13.17
N LYS A 390 12.17 14.47 -14.50
CA LYS A 390 11.83 15.60 -15.39
C LYS A 390 10.45 16.20 -15.09
N HIS A 391 9.51 15.37 -14.65
CA HIS A 391 8.17 15.81 -14.29
C HIS A 391 8.03 16.17 -12.81
N GLY A 392 9.15 16.17 -12.06
CA GLY A 392 9.20 16.63 -10.68
C GLY A 392 8.40 15.78 -9.71
N VAL A 393 8.49 14.44 -9.80
CA VAL A 393 7.93 13.55 -8.76
C VAL A 393 8.53 13.93 -7.41
N ASP A 394 7.67 14.15 -6.42
CA ASP A 394 8.06 14.62 -5.10
C ASP A 394 8.44 13.47 -4.16
N ILE A 395 7.65 12.38 -4.19
CA ILE A 395 7.75 11.24 -3.28
C ILE A 395 7.51 9.95 -4.07
N VAL A 396 8.24 8.90 -3.71
CA VAL A 396 8.06 7.55 -4.21
C VAL A 396 7.84 6.60 -3.04
N PHE A 397 6.81 5.74 -3.13
CA PHE A 397 6.56 4.68 -2.16
C PHE A 397 6.85 3.30 -2.76
N ASN A 398 7.51 2.45 -1.97
CA ASN A 398 7.85 1.08 -2.34
C ASN A 398 7.53 0.09 -1.19
N GLY A 399 7.35 -1.19 -1.54
CA GLY A 399 7.24 -2.33 -0.63
C GLY A 399 8.43 -3.28 -0.73
N HIS A 400 8.17 -4.57 -0.91
CA HIS A 400 9.07 -5.67 -1.25
C HIS A 400 10.15 -6.00 -0.20
N VAL A 401 10.94 -5.03 0.21
CA VAL A 401 11.93 -5.20 1.27
C VAL A 401 11.24 -5.15 2.63
N ASN A 402 11.36 -6.23 3.41
CA ASN A 402 10.72 -6.37 4.71
C ASN A 402 11.38 -5.51 5.80
N ALA A 403 11.44 -4.20 5.55
CA ALA A 403 12.02 -3.18 6.40
C ALA A 403 11.44 -1.80 6.08
N TYR A 404 11.82 -0.83 6.88
CA TYR A 404 11.59 0.58 6.60
C TYR A 404 12.90 1.26 6.17
N GLU A 405 12.87 1.99 5.06
CA GLU A 405 13.98 2.85 4.64
C GLU A 405 13.44 4.12 3.98
N ARG A 406 14.03 5.27 4.33
CA ARG A 406 13.74 6.55 3.73
C ARG A 406 15.01 7.19 3.17
N SER A 407 14.96 7.61 1.92
CA SER A 407 16.08 8.33 1.30
C SER A 407 16.07 9.83 1.64
N ASN A 408 17.22 10.47 1.45
CA ASN A 408 17.29 11.88 1.09
C ASN A 408 16.74 12.06 -0.34
N ARG A 409 16.60 13.32 -0.80
CA ARG A 409 16.32 13.59 -2.20
C ARG A 409 17.46 13.07 -3.07
N VAL A 410 17.15 12.20 -4.02
CA VAL A 410 18.14 11.45 -4.77
C VAL A 410 17.77 11.35 -6.25
N TYR A 411 18.77 11.41 -7.11
CA TYR A 411 18.69 11.10 -8.53
C TYR A 411 19.98 10.41 -8.96
N ASN A 412 19.89 9.31 -9.66
CA ASN A 412 21.03 8.54 -10.17
C ASN A 412 22.12 8.29 -9.09
N TYR A 413 21.71 7.81 -7.92
CA TYR A 413 22.55 7.53 -6.73
C TYR A 413 23.30 8.74 -6.15
N THR A 414 22.93 9.95 -6.54
CA THR A 414 23.55 11.19 -6.05
C THR A 414 22.51 12.05 -5.35
N LEU A 415 22.91 12.72 -4.29
CA LEU A 415 22.05 13.70 -3.63
C LEU A 415 21.67 14.80 -4.64
N ASP A 416 20.38 14.98 -4.83
CA ASP A 416 19.84 16.01 -5.73
C ASP A 416 18.65 16.70 -5.06
N PRO A 417 18.69 18.03 -4.86
CA PRO A 417 17.61 18.75 -4.17
C PRO A 417 16.28 18.72 -4.94
N CYS A 418 16.28 18.36 -6.21
CA CYS A 418 15.09 18.22 -7.04
C CYS A 418 14.67 16.74 -7.25
N GLY A 419 15.47 15.79 -6.78
CA GLY A 419 15.13 14.38 -6.80
C GLY A 419 13.96 14.06 -5.85
N PRO A 420 13.20 12.99 -6.11
CA PRO A 420 12.17 12.52 -5.19
C PRO A 420 12.79 11.99 -3.88
N VAL A 421 11.97 11.94 -2.83
CA VAL A 421 12.25 11.16 -1.63
C VAL A 421 11.67 9.77 -1.84
N HIS A 422 12.49 8.72 -1.76
CA HIS A 422 12.05 7.33 -1.82
C HIS A 422 11.81 6.78 -0.41
N ILE A 423 10.70 6.09 -0.22
CA ILE A 423 10.27 5.55 1.07
C ILE A 423 9.81 4.11 0.89
N THR A 424 10.56 3.19 1.45
CA THR A 424 10.23 1.76 1.49
C THR A 424 9.48 1.43 2.77
N VAL A 425 8.33 0.79 2.67
CA VAL A 425 7.43 0.43 3.77
C VAL A 425 6.95 -1.03 3.64
N GLY A 426 7.84 -1.95 3.31
CA GLY A 426 7.51 -3.34 2.99
C GLY A 426 7.24 -4.27 4.18
N SER A 427 7.28 -3.75 5.42
CA SER A 427 7.16 -4.56 6.65
C SER A 427 5.82 -4.34 7.36
N GLY A 428 4.70 -4.52 6.65
CA GLY A 428 3.35 -4.35 7.21
C GLY A 428 2.90 -5.43 8.18
N GLY A 429 3.59 -6.56 8.23
CA GLY A 429 3.27 -7.62 9.17
C GLY A 429 3.27 -9.05 8.62
N ASN A 430 3.70 -9.24 7.39
CA ASN A 430 3.66 -10.51 6.66
C ASN A 430 4.32 -11.71 7.36
N GLU A 431 4.22 -12.88 6.75
CA GLU A 431 4.73 -14.16 7.23
C GLU A 431 6.25 -14.30 7.09
N MET A 432 6.90 -13.39 6.37
CA MET A 432 8.34 -13.40 6.16
C MET A 432 9.07 -12.71 7.31
N ASN A 433 10.32 -13.05 7.51
CA ASN A 433 11.14 -12.39 8.50
C ASN A 433 11.49 -10.96 8.06
N LEU A 434 11.72 -10.09 9.04
CA LEU A 434 12.28 -8.77 8.77
C LEU A 434 13.68 -8.91 8.13
N THR A 435 13.97 -8.09 7.12
CA THR A 435 15.30 -7.95 6.55
C THR A 435 16.19 -7.18 7.52
N LEU A 436 17.32 -7.76 7.91
CA LEU A 436 18.21 -7.23 8.94
C LEU A 436 19.57 -6.79 8.41
N GLU A 437 20.06 -7.42 7.35
CA GLU A 437 21.39 -7.22 6.79
C GLU A 437 21.40 -6.12 5.73
N HIS A 438 22.49 -5.37 5.68
CA HIS A 438 22.67 -4.29 4.72
C HIS A 438 23.77 -4.63 3.72
N ALA A 439 23.59 -4.26 2.46
CA ALA A 439 24.54 -4.54 1.38
C ALA A 439 25.87 -3.75 1.54
N ASP A 440 25.86 -2.67 2.30
CA ASP A 440 27.04 -1.84 2.63
C ASP A 440 27.87 -2.36 3.81
N GLU A 441 27.45 -3.44 4.45
CA GLU A 441 28.22 -4.08 5.52
C GLU A 441 29.26 -5.05 4.96
N PRO A 442 30.44 -5.18 5.60
CA PRO A 442 31.49 -6.04 5.11
C PRO A 442 31.06 -7.51 4.93
N GLY A 443 31.15 -8.01 3.71
CA GLY A 443 30.79 -9.39 3.36
C GLY A 443 29.33 -9.62 2.96
N ASN A 444 28.49 -8.59 3.04
CA ASN A 444 27.07 -8.67 2.72
C ASN A 444 26.72 -8.23 1.29
N CYS A 445 27.69 -7.69 0.53
CA CYS A 445 27.44 -7.28 -0.84
C CYS A 445 26.98 -8.47 -1.69
N PRO A 446 25.77 -8.42 -2.30
CA PRO A 446 25.29 -9.49 -3.17
C PRO A 446 26.15 -9.65 -4.43
N ASP A 447 26.07 -10.81 -5.07
CA ASP A 447 26.74 -11.03 -6.35
C ASP A 447 25.99 -10.28 -7.47
N PRO A 448 26.65 -9.36 -8.20
CA PRO A 448 26.03 -8.62 -9.30
C PRO A 448 25.49 -9.50 -10.43
N SER A 449 25.94 -10.75 -10.54
CA SER A 449 25.45 -11.68 -11.58
C SER A 449 24.04 -12.20 -11.32
N ASN A 450 23.56 -12.08 -10.09
CA ASN A 450 22.22 -12.50 -9.68
C ASN A 450 21.20 -11.36 -9.76
N THR A 451 21.63 -10.17 -10.09
CA THR A 451 20.78 -8.99 -10.24
C THR A 451 21.03 -8.31 -11.60
N PRO A 452 20.07 -7.65 -12.19
CA PRO A 452 18.69 -7.46 -11.75
C PRO A 452 17.83 -8.73 -11.93
N ASP A 453 16.70 -8.75 -11.28
CA ASP A 453 15.75 -9.84 -11.44
C ASP A 453 15.22 -9.91 -12.88
N ARG A 454 15.27 -11.11 -13.47
CA ARG A 454 14.80 -11.37 -14.84
C ARG A 454 13.28 -11.43 -14.95
N PHE A 455 12.59 -11.51 -13.84
CA PHE A 455 11.13 -11.65 -13.77
C PHE A 455 10.40 -10.32 -13.63
N MET A 456 11.14 -9.22 -13.41
CA MET A 456 10.57 -7.90 -13.56
C MET A 456 10.20 -7.65 -15.03
N GLY A 457 9.04 -7.07 -15.27
CA GLY A 457 8.32 -7.04 -16.55
C GLY A 457 9.03 -6.41 -17.74
N GLY A 458 10.25 -5.89 -17.58
CA GLY A 458 10.99 -5.24 -18.63
C GLY A 458 12.10 -6.12 -19.23
N SER A 459 12.42 -5.84 -20.48
CA SER A 459 13.64 -6.37 -21.11
C SER A 459 14.84 -5.58 -20.60
N CYS A 460 15.65 -6.21 -19.75
CA CYS A 460 16.85 -5.59 -19.23
C CYS A 460 18.11 -6.04 -19.97
N GLY A 461 18.63 -5.17 -20.83
CA GLY A 461 19.98 -5.30 -21.41
C GLY A 461 21.09 -4.74 -20.51
N PHE A 462 20.77 -4.38 -19.27
CA PHE A 462 21.68 -3.73 -18.35
C PHE A 462 22.73 -4.72 -17.83
N ASN A 463 23.99 -4.31 -17.87
CA ASN A 463 25.09 -5.05 -17.30
C ASN A 463 25.77 -4.20 -16.23
N PHE A 464 25.72 -4.63 -14.98
CA PHE A 464 26.34 -3.93 -13.86
C PHE A 464 27.85 -3.72 -14.01
N THR A 465 28.52 -4.39 -14.96
CA THR A 465 29.94 -4.17 -15.27
C THR A 465 30.17 -2.97 -16.16
N SER A 466 29.17 -2.40 -16.81
CA SER A 466 29.30 -1.31 -17.80
C SER A 466 28.34 -0.13 -17.63
N GLY A 467 27.40 -0.19 -16.69
CA GLY A 467 26.41 0.87 -16.47
C GLY A 467 26.85 1.90 -15.42
N PRO A 468 25.96 2.84 -15.05
CA PRO A 468 26.23 3.85 -14.00
C PRO A 468 26.63 3.24 -12.64
N ALA A 469 26.24 2.00 -12.39
CA ALA A 469 26.65 1.23 -11.24
C ALA A 469 27.98 0.49 -11.43
N ALA A 470 28.61 0.57 -12.61
CA ALA A 470 29.89 -0.07 -12.86
C ALA A 470 30.98 0.45 -11.90
N GLY A 471 31.55 -0.46 -11.13
CA GLY A 471 32.59 -0.15 -10.14
C GLY A 471 32.10 0.19 -8.74
N ASN A 472 30.82 0.51 -8.53
CA ASN A 472 30.22 0.82 -7.22
C ASN A 472 28.91 0.06 -7.03
N PHE A 473 28.93 -1.24 -7.16
CA PHE A 473 27.71 -2.05 -6.97
C PHE A 473 27.23 -1.98 -5.52
N CYS A 474 28.13 -2.11 -4.54
CA CYS A 474 27.85 -1.85 -3.14
C CYS A 474 28.71 -0.70 -2.62
N TRP A 475 28.21 -0.01 -1.60
CA TRP A 475 28.97 0.98 -0.84
C TRP A 475 29.71 0.30 0.32
N ASN A 476 30.74 0.96 0.86
CA ASN A 476 31.50 0.45 2.02
C ASN A 476 30.91 0.95 3.36
N GLU A 477 29.90 1.80 3.30
CA GLU A 477 29.17 2.38 4.43
C GLU A 477 27.80 2.83 3.95
N GLN A 478 26.87 3.09 4.85
CA GLN A 478 25.54 3.60 4.49
C GLN A 478 25.68 4.84 3.60
N PRO A 479 25.17 4.79 2.34
CA PRO A 479 25.36 5.89 1.41
C PRO A 479 24.57 7.13 1.83
N GLU A 480 25.06 8.32 1.47
CA GLU A 480 24.45 9.60 1.84
C GLU A 480 22.98 9.74 1.39
N TYR A 481 22.56 9.03 0.37
CA TYR A 481 21.14 9.04 -0.04
C TYR A 481 20.25 8.23 0.90
N SER A 482 20.73 7.25 1.64
CA SER A 482 19.96 6.50 2.65
C SER A 482 19.92 7.30 3.95
N ALA A 483 18.86 8.04 4.17
CA ALA A 483 18.76 8.95 5.30
C ALA A 483 18.40 8.26 6.62
N TYR A 484 17.52 7.26 6.57
CA TYR A 484 17.05 6.54 7.75
C TYR A 484 16.65 5.12 7.37
N ARG A 485 17.07 4.13 8.12
CA ARG A 485 16.67 2.73 7.94
C ARG A 485 16.45 2.01 9.26
N GLU A 486 15.43 1.17 9.30
CA GLU A 486 14.99 0.45 10.49
C GLU A 486 14.30 -0.87 10.11
N SER A 487 14.70 -1.97 10.75
CA SER A 487 14.05 -3.27 10.62
C SER A 487 12.99 -3.42 11.73
N SER A 488 11.77 -3.01 11.42
CA SER A 488 10.62 -3.13 12.32
C SER A 488 9.32 -3.27 11.52
N PHE A 489 8.33 -3.96 12.07
CA PHE A 489 6.98 -3.94 11.52
C PHE A 489 6.31 -2.60 11.79
N GLY A 490 5.56 -2.11 10.81
CA GLY A 490 4.87 -0.82 10.94
C GLY A 490 4.23 -0.32 9.65
N TYR A 491 3.93 0.97 9.64
CA TYR A 491 3.31 1.68 8.52
C TYR A 491 3.68 3.16 8.59
N GLY A 492 3.49 3.87 7.50
CA GLY A 492 3.73 5.31 7.47
C GLY A 492 2.47 6.14 7.25
N ILE A 493 2.52 7.41 7.62
CA ILE A 493 1.49 8.40 7.32
C ILE A 493 2.11 9.59 6.61
N LEU A 494 1.60 9.89 5.42
CA LEU A 494 1.85 11.13 4.72
C LEU A 494 0.68 12.09 5.02
N GLU A 495 1.00 13.21 5.66
CA GLU A 495 0.03 14.27 5.94
C GLU A 495 0.36 15.52 5.13
N VAL A 496 -0.40 15.78 4.07
CA VAL A 496 -0.22 16.97 3.25
C VAL A 496 -0.77 18.17 3.98
N LYS A 497 0.12 19.08 4.41
CA LYS A 497 -0.23 20.27 5.19
C LYS A 497 -0.68 21.44 4.31
N ASN A 498 -0.09 21.56 3.13
CA ASN A 498 -0.41 22.60 2.14
C ASN A 498 0.29 22.28 0.80
N GLN A 499 0.28 23.24 -0.13
CA GLN A 499 0.85 23.06 -1.47
C GLN A 499 2.37 22.83 -1.50
N THR A 500 3.10 23.12 -0.42
CA THR A 500 4.57 23.03 -0.38
C THR A 500 5.12 22.19 0.75
N HIS A 501 4.32 21.85 1.78
CA HIS A 501 4.77 21.09 2.94
C HIS A 501 3.90 19.86 3.17
N ALA A 502 4.53 18.70 3.24
CA ALA A 502 3.94 17.45 3.70
C ALA A 502 4.76 16.88 4.85
N LEU A 503 4.11 16.33 5.85
CA LEU A 503 4.74 15.64 6.96
C LEU A 503 4.68 14.14 6.69
N TRP A 504 5.83 13.50 6.63
CA TRP A 504 5.93 12.05 6.66
C TRP A 504 6.26 11.59 8.07
N MET A 505 5.61 10.49 8.52
CA MET A 505 5.83 9.90 9.83
C MET A 505 5.78 8.38 9.74
N TRP A 506 6.81 7.69 10.25
CA TRP A 506 6.85 6.24 10.41
C TRP A 506 6.37 5.82 11.79
N TYR A 507 5.53 4.79 11.87
CA TYR A 507 4.93 4.23 13.09
C TYR A 507 5.25 2.75 13.20
N ARG A 508 5.85 2.34 14.32
CA ARG A 508 6.19 0.94 14.59
C ARG A 508 5.08 0.22 15.34
N ASN A 509 4.91 -1.07 15.08
CA ASN A 509 3.91 -1.88 15.77
C ASN A 509 4.15 -2.02 17.28
N GLN A 510 5.43 -2.03 17.70
CA GLN A 510 5.79 -2.14 19.12
C GLN A 510 5.51 -0.87 19.94
N ASP A 511 5.24 0.25 19.29
CA ASP A 511 4.92 1.51 19.95
C ASP A 511 3.39 1.74 20.00
N ARG A 512 2.98 2.77 20.70
CA ARG A 512 1.56 3.19 20.61
C ARG A 512 1.29 3.76 19.23
N TYR A 513 0.08 3.53 18.70
CA TYR A 513 -0.34 4.01 17.38
C TYR A 513 -0.13 5.52 17.14
N SER A 514 -0.01 6.32 18.19
CA SER A 514 0.19 7.77 18.12
C SER A 514 1.65 8.22 18.21
N VAL A 515 2.61 7.28 18.30
CA VAL A 515 4.03 7.58 18.48
C VAL A 515 4.80 7.27 17.20
N GLY A 516 5.16 8.31 16.47
CA GLY A 516 6.05 8.20 15.32
C GLY A 516 7.53 8.17 15.73
N THR A 517 8.37 7.51 14.96
CA THR A 517 9.79 7.31 15.24
C THR A 517 10.73 7.95 14.21
N ASP A 518 10.36 7.98 12.95
CA ASP A 518 11.02 8.81 11.93
C ASP A 518 10.01 9.82 11.39
N GLY A 519 10.31 11.11 11.53
CA GLY A 519 9.42 12.17 11.09
C GLY A 519 10.16 13.29 10.41
N ILE A 520 9.73 13.63 9.19
CA ILE A 520 10.30 14.74 8.43
C ILE A 520 9.22 15.55 7.73
N TYR A 521 9.51 16.84 7.52
CA TYR A 521 8.81 17.60 6.49
C TYR A 521 9.49 17.39 5.14
N ILE A 522 8.67 17.02 4.15
CA ILE A 522 9.06 17.04 2.75
C ILE A 522 8.59 18.39 2.20
N VAL A 523 9.53 19.17 1.68
CA VAL A 523 9.27 20.54 1.21
C VAL A 523 9.44 20.59 -0.29
N ARG A 524 8.38 20.99 -1.01
CA ARG A 524 8.46 21.26 -2.44
C ARG A 524 9.08 22.64 -2.70
N GLN A 525 9.91 22.72 -3.71
CA GLN A 525 10.61 23.95 -4.13
C GLN A 525 10.28 24.26 -5.61
N PRO A 526 9.03 24.63 -5.94
CA PRO A 526 8.59 24.78 -7.34
C PRO A 526 9.36 25.86 -8.11
N ASP A 527 9.91 26.86 -7.42
CA ASP A 527 10.70 27.91 -8.04
C ASP A 527 12.15 27.49 -8.38
N ARG A 528 12.59 26.35 -7.85
CA ARG A 528 13.97 25.84 -7.99
C ARG A 528 14.05 24.59 -8.84
N CYS A 529 13.05 23.74 -8.77
CA CYS A 529 13.06 22.42 -9.38
C CYS A 529 12.11 22.33 -10.56
N PRO A 530 12.35 21.44 -11.54
CA PRO A 530 11.41 21.18 -12.63
C PRO A 530 10.02 20.84 -12.10
N SER A 531 8.98 21.29 -12.75
CA SER A 531 7.58 21.03 -12.40
C SER A 531 6.79 20.68 -13.65
#